data_4a0726fc99b922c9d00df94ec1861583
#
_entry.id   4a0726fc99b922c9d00df94ec1861583
#
_cell.length_a   1.000
_cell.length_b   1.000
_cell.length_c   1.000
_cell.angle_alpha   90.00
_cell.angle_beta   90.00
_cell.angle_gamma   90.00
#
_symmetry.space_group_name_H-M   'P 1'
#
loop_
_entity.id
_entity.type
_entity.pdbx_description
1 polymer ?
#
loop_
_entity_poly.entity_id
_entity_poly.type
_entity_poly.pdbx_seq_one_letter_code
_entity_poly.pdbx_strand_id
1 'polypeptide(L)'
;MASFPGWQPGGVRLVSAQVTIPFGLSAPPFTERCNDDAFFFPGDQYLRALEFMGAVLWTRTQIGVITAEEGCGKSQVIRRFMAALDERVLCAEVHRPDLTAREFLDDVLRQFGVVLDATDRTDRRRLLERLLGHQMGLGRICLVVVEKPQVIDPLVLDEIKALAEIAVGGTRALKLLLLGQPLLNHVVDSRRMGQLMKNGATRFHLPALSEDQVSAYVAHRLRAAAAADPDQLMPYTLMPKVHLYTGGVPAVVNRLCTQALACAAVRGDAAVTMQALDEAIDTVGLQPRGSGAVPAASTEAGAPSILDATLLLATQGTADRDISLVRSRALIGRSELADVRIDSVFVSRYHALIVREPTHDLLIDLGSTNGVLVNSRRVLRHVLRHRDLVQIGPARVTYLNPAATGVAGPDPGQTIYLARPGLVSPEQPAGATVLAFGRVAGDPPG
;
A
#
# COMPACT_ATOMS: atom_id res chain seq x y z
N MET A 1 34.04 -2.98 52.93
CA MET A 1 35.17 -2.28 52.28
C MET A 1 35.96 -3.33 51.46
N ALA A 2 35.75 -3.32 50.15
CA ALA A 2 36.70 -3.91 49.20
C ALA A 2 36.45 -3.19 47.85
N SER A 3 37.38 -2.31 47.51
CA SER A 3 37.41 -1.49 46.31
C SER A 3 37.81 -2.38 45.12
N PHE A 4 37.07 -2.31 44.03
CA PHE A 4 37.52 -2.82 42.71
C PHE A 4 38.12 -1.68 41.89
N PRO A 5 39.30 -1.86 41.28
CA PRO A 5 39.92 -0.82 40.49
C PRO A 5 39.40 -0.80 39.05
N GLY A 6 39.09 0.40 38.58
CA GLY A 6 39.31 0.98 37.26
C GLY A 6 38.98 0.17 36.01
N TRP A 7 37.73 0.23 35.55
CA TRP A 7 37.40 0.06 34.12
C TRP A 7 37.15 1.45 33.50
N GLN A 8 38.10 1.93 32.67
CA GLN A 8 37.90 3.08 31.82
C GLN A 8 37.32 2.58 30.48
N PRO A 9 36.19 3.09 30.01
CA PRO A 9 35.69 2.81 28.67
C PRO A 9 36.61 3.52 27.67
N GLY A 10 37.47 2.72 26.99
CA GLY A 10 38.18 3.21 25.82
C GLY A 10 37.22 3.74 24.79
N GLY A 11 37.25 5.05 24.57
CA GLY A 11 36.45 5.75 23.57
C GLY A 11 36.81 5.17 22.19
N VAL A 12 35.92 4.32 21.67
CA VAL A 12 35.86 4.02 20.24
C VAL A 12 35.39 5.33 19.59
N ARG A 13 36.33 6.15 19.12
CA ARG A 13 36.06 7.17 18.13
C ARG A 13 35.49 6.41 16.92
N LEU A 14 34.17 6.44 16.80
CA LEU A 14 33.51 6.24 15.51
C LEU A 14 34.04 7.35 14.60
N VAL A 15 35.07 7.03 13.83
CA VAL A 15 35.46 7.81 12.66
C VAL A 15 34.22 7.69 11.75
N SER A 16 33.39 8.73 11.75
CA SER A 16 32.39 8.89 10.72
C SER A 16 33.18 8.94 9.41
N ALA A 17 33.19 7.84 8.69
CA ALA A 17 33.63 7.83 7.32
C ALA A 17 32.74 8.88 6.62
N GLN A 18 33.31 10.05 6.32
CA GLN A 18 32.68 11.00 5.45
C GLN A 18 32.51 10.27 4.12
N VAL A 19 31.28 9.81 3.86
CA VAL A 19 30.93 9.26 2.55
C VAL A 19 31.11 10.41 1.59
N THR A 20 32.23 10.42 0.87
CA THR A 20 32.51 11.42 -0.14
C THR A 20 31.47 11.22 -1.26
N ILE A 21 30.54 12.15 -1.36
CA ILE A 21 29.53 12.12 -2.42
C ILE A 21 30.22 12.58 -3.69
N PRO A 22 30.21 11.79 -4.79
CA PRO A 22 30.83 12.18 -6.04
C PRO A 22 30.29 13.50 -6.58
N PHE A 23 31.05 14.14 -7.46
CA PHE A 23 30.67 15.35 -8.18
C PHE A 23 30.44 16.60 -7.32
N GLY A 24 31.02 16.67 -6.09
CA GLY A 24 30.91 17.82 -5.22
C GLY A 24 29.51 18.09 -4.68
N LEU A 25 28.62 17.11 -4.71
CA LEU A 25 27.26 17.22 -4.20
C LEU A 25 27.27 17.30 -2.65
N SER A 26 26.37 18.11 -2.10
CA SER A 26 26.21 18.27 -0.65
C SER A 26 25.43 17.14 0.00
N ALA A 27 24.58 16.43 -0.78
CA ALA A 27 23.76 15.30 -0.34
C ALA A 27 23.49 14.34 -1.51
N PRO A 28 23.13 13.06 -1.25
CA PRO A 28 22.68 12.16 -2.31
C PRO A 28 21.39 12.69 -2.95
N PRO A 29 21.38 13.04 -4.25
CA PRO A 29 20.25 13.73 -4.86
C PRO A 29 19.00 12.86 -5.01
N PHE A 30 19.16 11.55 -5.13
CA PHE A 30 18.08 10.63 -5.49
C PHE A 30 17.70 9.67 -4.36
N THR A 31 17.90 10.08 -3.10
CA THR A 31 17.49 9.26 -1.96
C THR A 31 15.97 9.27 -1.76
N GLU A 32 15.38 8.10 -1.47
CA GLU A 32 13.93 7.95 -1.23
C GLU A 32 13.50 8.55 0.11
N ARG A 33 14.40 8.60 1.09
CA ARG A 33 14.11 9.04 2.48
C ARG A 33 14.41 10.51 2.73
N CYS A 34 14.46 11.33 1.71
CA CYS A 34 14.72 12.75 1.90
C CYS A 34 13.49 13.43 2.55
N ASN A 35 13.61 13.78 3.83
CA ASN A 35 12.58 14.52 4.57
C ASN A 35 12.72 16.03 4.37
N ASP A 36 13.70 16.46 3.59
CA ASP A 36 13.94 17.87 3.30
C ASP A 36 12.97 18.36 2.21
N ASP A 37 12.25 19.41 2.54
CA ASP A 37 11.31 20.09 1.64
C ASP A 37 11.98 20.57 0.34
N ALA A 38 13.29 20.85 0.37
CA ALA A 38 14.06 21.26 -0.80
C ALA A 38 14.07 20.19 -1.91
N PHE A 39 13.94 18.91 -1.54
CA PHE A 39 13.89 17.80 -2.49
C PHE A 39 12.49 17.45 -2.98
N PHE A 40 11.45 18.10 -2.49
CA PHE A 40 10.10 17.94 -3.01
C PHE A 40 9.98 18.61 -4.37
N PHE A 41 9.73 17.84 -5.41
CA PHE A 41 9.49 18.35 -6.75
C PHE A 41 8.06 18.85 -6.91
N PRO A 42 7.82 20.15 -7.15
CA PRO A 42 6.48 20.71 -7.26
C PRO A 42 5.93 20.56 -8.70
N GLY A 43 5.94 19.35 -9.25
CA GLY A 43 5.33 19.06 -10.54
C GLY A 43 3.81 19.22 -10.50
N ASP A 44 3.21 19.59 -11.66
CA ASP A 44 1.76 19.88 -11.77
C ASP A 44 0.86 18.78 -11.17
N GLN A 45 1.20 17.50 -11.38
CA GLN A 45 0.42 16.41 -10.84
C GLN A 45 0.43 16.37 -9.32
N TYR A 46 1.54 16.75 -8.68
CA TYR A 46 1.65 16.82 -7.22
C TYR A 46 0.89 18.03 -6.65
N LEU A 47 0.98 19.18 -7.33
CA LEU A 47 0.21 20.36 -6.96
C LEU A 47 -1.29 20.08 -7.06
N ARG A 48 -1.76 19.47 -8.14
CA ARG A 48 -3.15 19.05 -8.30
C ARG A 48 -3.59 18.03 -7.25
N ALA A 49 -2.70 17.13 -6.83
CA ALA A 49 -3.00 16.19 -5.74
C ALA A 49 -3.16 16.93 -4.40
N LEU A 50 -2.34 17.94 -4.11
CA LEU A 50 -2.47 18.78 -2.93
C LEU A 50 -3.77 19.60 -2.96
N GLU A 51 -4.11 20.21 -4.11
CA GLU A 51 -5.38 20.91 -4.33
C GLU A 51 -6.59 19.97 -4.13
N PHE A 52 -6.52 18.75 -4.67
CA PHE A 52 -7.56 17.74 -4.49
C PHE A 52 -7.76 17.39 -3.02
N MET A 53 -6.68 17.15 -2.26
CA MET A 53 -6.76 16.89 -0.82
C MET A 53 -7.32 18.08 -0.05
N GLY A 54 -6.90 19.30 -0.41
CA GLY A 54 -7.47 20.53 0.12
C GLY A 54 -8.97 20.65 -0.17
N ALA A 55 -9.40 20.34 -1.39
CA ALA A 55 -10.81 20.33 -1.76
C ALA A 55 -11.62 19.32 -0.92
N VAL A 56 -11.10 18.12 -0.67
CA VAL A 56 -11.76 17.15 0.23
C VAL A 56 -11.90 17.72 1.63
N LEU A 57 -10.87 18.39 2.15
CA LEU A 57 -10.85 18.92 3.51
C LEU A 57 -11.86 20.08 3.68
N TRP A 58 -11.84 21.04 2.77
CA TRP A 58 -12.54 22.34 2.94
C TRP A 58 -13.90 22.45 2.25
N THR A 59 -14.34 21.42 1.49
CA THR A 59 -15.64 21.42 0.83
C THR A 59 -16.61 20.42 1.49
N ARG A 60 -17.78 20.23 0.87
CA ARG A 60 -18.75 19.22 1.31
C ARG A 60 -18.33 17.79 0.98
N THR A 61 -17.31 17.59 0.16
CA THR A 61 -16.72 16.28 -0.13
C THR A 61 -16.25 15.64 1.17
N GLN A 62 -16.67 14.41 1.42
CA GLN A 62 -16.32 13.71 2.64
C GLN A 62 -15.11 12.77 2.44
N ILE A 63 -15.05 12.11 1.29
CA ILE A 63 -14.09 11.06 1.01
C ILE A 63 -13.32 11.41 -0.25
N GLY A 64 -12.00 11.45 -0.13
CA GLY A 64 -11.08 11.51 -1.26
C GLY A 64 -10.38 10.17 -1.45
N VAL A 65 -10.33 9.69 -2.69
CA VAL A 65 -9.59 8.48 -3.07
C VAL A 65 -8.46 8.88 -3.99
N ILE A 66 -7.22 8.64 -3.58
CA ILE A 66 -6.03 8.92 -4.38
C ILE A 66 -5.40 7.59 -4.78
N THR A 67 -5.28 7.37 -6.08
CA THR A 67 -4.62 6.19 -6.63
C THR A 67 -3.37 6.59 -7.40
N ALA A 68 -2.33 5.79 -7.30
CA ALA A 68 -1.13 5.89 -8.12
C ALA A 68 -0.38 4.56 -8.11
N GLU A 69 0.43 4.35 -9.13
CA GLU A 69 1.38 3.23 -9.15
C GLU A 69 2.37 3.33 -7.97
N GLU A 70 2.97 2.20 -7.62
CA GLU A 70 3.99 2.17 -6.59
C GLU A 70 5.21 3.01 -7.02
N GLY A 71 5.76 3.79 -6.08
CA GLY A 71 6.89 4.67 -6.38
C GLY A 71 6.54 6.01 -7.02
N CYS A 72 5.27 6.32 -7.32
CA CYS A 72 4.84 7.61 -7.88
C CYS A 72 4.82 8.77 -6.89
N GLY A 73 5.25 8.58 -5.63
CA GLY A 73 5.39 9.68 -4.67
C GLY A 73 4.18 9.95 -3.80
N LYS A 74 3.19 9.03 -3.70
CA LYS A 74 2.00 9.19 -2.81
C LYS A 74 2.34 9.63 -1.40
N SER A 75 3.27 8.92 -0.74
CA SER A 75 3.66 9.22 0.65
C SER A 75 4.42 10.55 0.79
N GLN A 76 5.05 11.05 -0.26
CA GLN A 76 5.66 12.37 -0.26
C GLN A 76 4.58 13.47 -0.31
N VAL A 77 3.59 13.30 -1.19
CA VAL A 77 2.49 14.27 -1.33
C VAL A 77 1.65 14.36 -0.07
N ILE A 78 1.30 13.20 0.54
CA ILE A 78 0.50 13.22 1.79
C ILE A 78 1.30 13.86 2.94
N ARG A 79 2.58 13.56 3.07
CA ARG A 79 3.44 14.18 4.07
C ARG A 79 3.49 15.71 3.90
N ARG A 80 3.65 16.18 2.65
CA ARG A 80 3.63 17.61 2.35
C ARG A 80 2.28 18.25 2.67
N PHE A 81 1.19 17.58 2.35
CA PHE A 81 -0.16 18.01 2.70
C PHE A 81 -0.34 18.11 4.20
N MET A 82 0.04 17.07 4.95
CA MET A 82 -0.11 17.05 6.41
C MET A 82 0.75 18.11 7.12
N ALA A 83 1.96 18.38 6.61
CA ALA A 83 2.82 19.43 7.13
C ALA A 83 2.24 20.84 6.92
N ALA A 84 1.32 21.02 5.98
CA ALA A 84 0.65 22.28 5.70
C ALA A 84 -0.69 22.45 6.44
N LEU A 85 -1.14 21.43 7.21
CA LEU A 85 -2.37 21.51 8.00
C LEU A 85 -2.19 22.43 9.20
N ASP A 86 -3.22 23.21 9.50
CA ASP A 86 -3.27 24.09 10.66
C ASP A 86 -3.90 23.39 11.90
N GLU A 87 -3.88 24.07 13.04
CA GLU A 87 -4.39 23.58 14.32
C GLU A 87 -5.91 23.28 14.32
N ARG A 88 -6.63 23.73 13.30
CA ARG A 88 -8.07 23.43 13.12
C ARG A 88 -8.31 22.02 12.61
N VAL A 89 -7.28 21.32 12.15
CA VAL A 89 -7.41 19.98 11.60
C VAL A 89 -6.75 18.98 12.54
N LEU A 90 -7.56 18.10 13.13
CA LEU A 90 -7.06 16.87 13.77
C LEU A 90 -6.85 15.81 12.70
N CYS A 91 -5.62 15.35 12.56
CA CYS A 91 -5.28 14.32 11.58
C CYS A 91 -4.81 13.04 12.25
N ALA A 92 -5.33 11.90 11.79
CA ALA A 92 -4.82 10.57 12.11
C ALA A 92 -4.41 9.86 10.82
N GLU A 93 -3.23 9.25 10.82
CA GLU A 93 -2.65 8.58 9.66
C GLU A 93 -2.41 7.09 9.96
N VAL A 94 -3.06 6.22 9.20
CA VAL A 94 -2.97 4.76 9.36
C VAL A 94 -2.16 4.17 8.22
N HIS A 95 -0.96 3.70 8.53
CA HIS A 95 -0.04 3.08 7.56
C HIS A 95 -0.01 1.55 7.64
N ARG A 96 -0.45 0.98 8.76
CA ARG A 96 -0.32 -0.44 9.06
C ARG A 96 -1.46 -1.24 8.44
N PRO A 97 -1.19 -2.17 7.53
CA PRO A 97 -2.23 -3.01 6.91
C PRO A 97 -2.66 -4.19 7.79
N ASP A 98 -1.90 -4.52 8.84
CA ASP A 98 -2.03 -5.69 9.71
C ASP A 98 -2.89 -5.45 10.96
N LEU A 99 -3.46 -4.26 11.10
CA LEU A 99 -4.31 -3.91 12.24
C LEU A 99 -5.61 -4.71 12.24
N THR A 100 -6.02 -5.16 13.42
CA THR A 100 -7.41 -5.58 13.66
C THR A 100 -8.34 -4.36 13.69
N ALA A 101 -9.65 -4.57 13.55
CA ALA A 101 -10.65 -3.51 13.65
C ALA A 101 -10.56 -2.71 14.96
N ARG A 102 -10.25 -3.36 16.07
CA ARG A 102 -10.05 -2.70 17.37
C ARG A 102 -8.77 -1.87 17.40
N GLU A 103 -7.66 -2.42 16.95
CA GLU A 103 -6.37 -1.72 16.92
C GLU A 103 -6.43 -0.52 15.98
N PHE A 104 -7.15 -0.60 14.87
CA PHE A 104 -7.41 0.52 13.98
C PHE A 104 -8.12 1.67 14.71
N LEU A 105 -9.20 1.38 15.46
CA LEU A 105 -9.91 2.40 16.23
C LEU A 105 -9.05 2.96 17.37
N ASP A 106 -8.28 2.10 18.04
CA ASP A 106 -7.37 2.51 19.12
C ASP A 106 -6.26 3.43 18.57
N ASP A 107 -5.74 3.15 17.37
CA ASP A 107 -4.71 3.98 16.72
C ASP A 107 -5.26 5.36 16.33
N VAL A 108 -6.42 5.41 15.70
CA VAL A 108 -7.11 6.67 15.36
C VAL A 108 -7.39 7.51 16.63
N LEU A 109 -7.90 6.89 17.68
CA LEU A 109 -8.21 7.57 18.93
C LEU A 109 -6.95 8.15 19.60
N ARG A 110 -5.84 7.37 19.64
CA ARG A 110 -4.57 7.86 20.21
C ARG A 110 -4.02 9.03 19.44
N GLN A 111 -4.05 8.98 18.10
CA GLN A 111 -3.57 10.09 17.26
C GLN A 111 -4.45 11.34 17.41
N PHE A 112 -5.74 11.18 17.74
CA PHE A 112 -6.61 12.28 18.11
C PHE A 112 -6.44 12.76 19.56
N GLY A 113 -5.42 12.25 20.28
CA GLY A 113 -5.06 12.68 21.64
C GLY A 113 -5.82 11.99 22.76
N VAL A 114 -6.54 10.89 22.49
CA VAL A 114 -7.23 10.12 23.52
C VAL A 114 -6.26 9.16 24.19
N VAL A 115 -6.12 9.25 25.51
CA VAL A 115 -5.38 8.27 26.31
C VAL A 115 -6.28 7.05 26.53
N LEU A 116 -5.84 5.90 26.02
CA LEU A 116 -6.55 4.63 26.15
C LEU A 116 -5.83 3.74 27.14
N ASP A 117 -6.55 3.22 28.13
CA ASP A 117 -6.06 2.16 29.00
C ASP A 117 -6.26 0.79 28.30
N ALA A 118 -5.28 -0.11 28.43
CA ALA A 118 -5.34 -1.46 27.87
C ALA A 118 -6.52 -2.29 28.46
N THR A 119 -6.92 -1.99 29.68
CA THR A 119 -8.03 -2.65 30.39
C THR A 119 -9.39 -2.03 30.10
N ASP A 120 -9.44 -0.90 29.41
CA ASP A 120 -10.68 -0.18 29.13
C ASP A 120 -11.56 -0.98 28.15
N ARG A 121 -12.78 -1.31 28.63
CA ARG A 121 -13.84 -2.00 27.86
C ARG A 121 -14.79 -1.03 27.15
N THR A 122 -14.53 0.25 27.21
CA THR A 122 -15.37 1.27 26.57
C THR A 122 -15.50 1.00 25.06
N ASP A 123 -16.70 1.17 24.55
CA ASP A 123 -16.98 1.07 23.14
C ASP A 123 -16.21 2.19 22.38
N ARG A 124 -15.17 1.79 21.66
CA ARG A 124 -14.26 2.68 20.91
C ARG A 124 -15.01 3.56 19.90
N ARG A 125 -16.05 3.00 19.29
CA ARG A 125 -16.85 3.74 18.33
C ARG A 125 -17.63 4.87 18.99
N ARG A 126 -18.30 4.60 20.11
CA ARG A 126 -19.00 5.63 20.89
C ARG A 126 -18.07 6.69 21.47
N LEU A 127 -16.84 6.29 21.82
CA LEU A 127 -15.83 7.24 22.27
C LEU A 127 -15.43 8.17 21.14
N LEU A 128 -15.19 7.62 19.95
CA LEU A 128 -14.86 8.39 18.76
C LEU A 128 -16.02 9.30 18.32
N GLU A 129 -17.27 8.83 18.34
CA GLU A 129 -18.46 9.66 18.05
C GLU A 129 -18.54 10.89 18.97
N ARG A 130 -18.33 10.70 20.28
CA ARG A 130 -18.30 11.80 21.25
C ARG A 130 -17.14 12.77 20.98
N LEU A 131 -15.97 12.24 20.68
CA LEU A 131 -14.81 13.06 20.33
C LEU A 131 -15.11 13.91 19.09
N LEU A 132 -15.59 13.28 18.01
CA LEU A 132 -15.91 13.97 16.76
C LEU A 132 -16.98 15.07 16.98
N GLY A 133 -18.01 14.79 17.78
CA GLY A 133 -19.02 15.75 18.16
C GLY A 133 -18.43 16.96 18.91
N HIS A 134 -17.53 16.70 19.86
CA HIS A 134 -16.82 17.75 20.59
C HIS A 134 -15.94 18.61 19.67
N GLN A 135 -15.14 17.99 18.82
CA GLN A 135 -14.26 18.71 17.90
C GLN A 135 -15.04 19.54 16.88
N MET A 136 -16.16 19.02 16.36
CA MET A 136 -17.09 19.78 15.53
C MET A 136 -17.65 21.01 16.26
N GLY A 137 -18.02 20.86 17.54
CA GLY A 137 -18.48 21.96 18.38
C GLY A 137 -17.43 23.07 18.56
N LEU A 138 -16.16 22.72 18.48
CA LEU A 138 -15.02 23.66 18.49
C LEU A 138 -14.68 24.23 17.10
N GLY A 139 -15.44 23.87 16.06
CA GLY A 139 -15.16 24.27 14.67
C GLY A 139 -13.92 23.59 14.05
N ARG A 140 -13.47 22.48 14.63
CA ARG A 140 -12.34 21.70 14.13
C ARG A 140 -12.79 20.62 13.15
N ILE A 141 -11.92 20.29 12.21
CA ILE A 141 -12.09 19.22 11.23
C ILE A 141 -11.29 17.99 11.67
N CYS A 142 -11.92 16.82 11.68
CA CYS A 142 -11.22 15.56 11.89
C CYS A 142 -10.98 14.89 10.54
N LEU A 143 -9.72 14.53 10.28
CA LEU A 143 -9.26 13.87 9.06
C LEU A 143 -8.62 12.51 9.43
N VAL A 144 -9.04 11.45 8.76
CA VAL A 144 -8.34 10.15 8.80
C VAL A 144 -7.78 9.87 7.43
N VAL A 145 -6.49 9.60 7.39
CA VAL A 145 -5.74 9.20 6.19
C VAL A 145 -5.44 7.71 6.32
N VAL A 146 -5.81 6.93 5.32
CA VAL A 146 -5.54 5.48 5.30
C VAL A 146 -4.68 5.16 4.09
N GLU A 147 -3.47 4.68 4.34
CA GLU A 147 -2.58 4.20 3.28
C GLU A 147 -2.81 2.72 2.97
N LYS A 148 -2.74 2.38 1.69
CA LYS A 148 -2.86 1.00 1.17
C LYS A 148 -4.11 0.24 1.63
N PRO A 149 -5.32 0.85 1.63
CA PRO A 149 -6.53 0.19 2.10
C PRO A 149 -6.92 -1.05 1.28
N GLN A 150 -6.35 -1.25 0.09
CA GLN A 150 -6.57 -2.44 -0.74
C GLN A 150 -5.95 -3.73 -0.17
N VAL A 151 -5.07 -3.65 0.84
CA VAL A 151 -4.45 -4.80 1.53
C VAL A 151 -4.87 -4.92 3.00
N ILE A 152 -5.76 -4.03 3.45
CA ILE A 152 -6.28 -4.02 4.82
C ILE A 152 -7.34 -5.12 4.99
N ASP A 153 -7.45 -5.64 6.21
CA ASP A 153 -8.48 -6.62 6.59
C ASP A 153 -9.88 -6.09 6.23
N PRO A 154 -10.74 -6.91 5.61
CA PRO A 154 -12.12 -6.55 5.32
C PRO A 154 -12.94 -6.01 6.51
N LEU A 155 -12.65 -6.45 7.74
CA LEU A 155 -13.32 -5.94 8.93
C LEU A 155 -12.90 -4.51 9.26
N VAL A 156 -11.65 -4.16 9.02
CA VAL A 156 -11.17 -2.77 9.15
C VAL A 156 -11.79 -1.89 8.07
N LEU A 157 -12.02 -2.41 6.87
CA LEU A 157 -12.77 -1.67 5.83
C LEU A 157 -14.22 -1.39 6.26
N ASP A 158 -14.85 -2.31 7.00
CA ASP A 158 -16.18 -2.06 7.59
C ASP A 158 -16.13 -0.98 8.67
N GLU A 159 -15.06 -0.92 9.48
CA GLU A 159 -14.86 0.18 10.44
C GLU A 159 -14.61 1.52 9.73
N ILE A 160 -13.77 1.55 8.70
CA ILE A 160 -13.56 2.75 7.88
C ILE A 160 -14.89 3.26 7.31
N LYS A 161 -15.73 2.35 6.82
CA LYS A 161 -17.08 2.66 6.36
C LYS A 161 -17.95 3.26 7.45
N ALA A 162 -17.99 2.59 8.61
CA ALA A 162 -18.77 3.04 9.76
C ALA A 162 -18.31 4.42 10.25
N LEU A 163 -16.99 4.69 10.27
CA LEU A 163 -16.45 6.01 10.62
C LEU A 163 -16.90 7.09 9.65
N ALA A 164 -16.89 6.81 8.35
CA ALA A 164 -17.34 7.75 7.34
C ALA A 164 -18.85 8.06 7.44
N GLU A 165 -19.64 7.19 8.06
CA GLU A 165 -21.08 7.37 8.24
C GLU A 165 -21.43 8.14 9.54
N ILE A 166 -20.47 8.38 10.45
CA ILE A 166 -20.71 9.13 11.67
C ILE A 166 -21.17 10.55 11.35
N ALA A 167 -22.37 10.91 11.82
CA ALA A 167 -22.95 12.23 11.65
C ALA A 167 -23.33 12.83 13.02
N VAL A 168 -23.03 14.11 13.19
CA VAL A 168 -23.39 14.90 14.37
C VAL A 168 -24.27 16.05 13.89
N GLY A 169 -25.48 16.15 14.45
CA GLY A 169 -26.44 17.18 14.01
C GLY A 169 -26.81 17.13 12.53
N GLY A 170 -26.81 15.93 11.92
CA GLY A 170 -27.09 15.73 10.49
C GLY A 170 -25.92 16.04 9.54
N THR A 171 -24.78 16.49 10.08
CA THR A 171 -23.56 16.75 9.30
C THR A 171 -22.52 15.67 9.60
N ARG A 172 -21.87 15.16 8.55
CA ARG A 172 -20.81 14.16 8.72
C ARG A 172 -19.58 14.76 9.38
N ALA A 173 -19.12 14.09 10.44
CA ALA A 173 -18.15 14.63 11.38
C ALA A 173 -16.70 14.34 11.02
N LEU A 174 -16.46 13.46 10.04
CA LEU A 174 -15.13 12.98 9.68
C LEU A 174 -14.86 13.16 8.19
N LYS A 175 -13.67 13.60 7.84
CA LYS A 175 -13.09 13.54 6.50
C LYS A 175 -12.21 12.32 6.36
N LEU A 176 -12.19 11.72 5.16
CA LEU A 176 -11.44 10.50 4.89
C LEU A 176 -10.62 10.64 3.61
N LEU A 177 -9.34 10.35 3.67
CA LEU A 177 -8.46 10.20 2.52
C LEU A 177 -7.97 8.77 2.43
N LEU A 178 -8.26 8.10 1.33
CA LEU A 178 -7.81 6.75 1.02
C LEU A 178 -6.72 6.81 -0.05
N LEU A 179 -5.50 6.39 0.29
CA LEU A 179 -4.36 6.41 -0.63
C LEU A 179 -3.91 4.99 -0.95
N GLY A 180 -3.91 4.63 -2.23
CA GLY A 180 -3.54 3.27 -2.63
C GLY A 180 -3.03 3.16 -4.06
N GLN A 181 -2.83 1.93 -4.48
CA GLN A 181 -2.56 1.59 -5.87
C GLN A 181 -3.88 1.59 -6.67
N PRO A 182 -3.86 1.54 -8.01
CA PRO A 182 -5.08 1.51 -8.84
C PRO A 182 -6.09 0.44 -8.42
N LEU A 183 -5.63 -0.68 -7.84
CA LEU A 183 -6.46 -1.72 -7.26
C LEU A 183 -7.43 -1.19 -6.18
N LEU A 184 -7.10 -0.10 -5.50
CA LEU A 184 -7.99 0.56 -4.54
C LEU A 184 -9.35 0.94 -5.16
N ASN A 185 -9.37 1.31 -6.44
CA ASN A 185 -10.64 1.61 -7.12
C ASN A 185 -11.61 0.43 -7.07
N HIS A 186 -11.11 -0.80 -7.16
CA HIS A 186 -11.93 -2.00 -7.13
C HIS A 186 -12.47 -2.30 -5.72
N VAL A 187 -11.65 -2.05 -4.69
CA VAL A 187 -12.09 -2.18 -3.29
C VAL A 187 -13.19 -1.18 -3.00
N VAL A 188 -13.02 0.06 -3.44
CA VAL A 188 -14.00 1.15 -3.25
C VAL A 188 -15.28 0.92 -4.04
N ASP A 189 -15.20 0.32 -5.23
CA ASP A 189 -16.37 -0.04 -6.07
C ASP A 189 -17.05 -1.36 -5.64
N SER A 190 -16.46 -2.09 -4.69
CA SER A 190 -17.04 -3.33 -4.18
C SER A 190 -18.39 -3.08 -3.51
N ARG A 191 -19.24 -4.11 -3.39
CA ARG A 191 -20.53 -4.01 -2.67
C ARG A 191 -20.35 -3.52 -1.22
N ARG A 192 -19.21 -3.83 -0.59
CA ARG A 192 -18.91 -3.45 0.79
C ARG A 192 -18.74 -1.94 0.94
N MET A 193 -18.04 -1.29 0.01
CA MET A 193 -17.69 0.13 0.06
C MET A 193 -18.52 1.00 -0.89
N GLY A 194 -19.20 0.42 -1.88
CA GLY A 194 -19.80 1.14 -3.00
C GLY A 194 -20.90 2.15 -2.61
N GLN A 195 -21.56 1.99 -1.47
CA GLN A 195 -22.52 3.00 -0.98
C GLN A 195 -21.83 4.27 -0.48
N LEU A 196 -20.64 4.14 0.10
CA LEU A 196 -19.83 5.28 0.53
C LEU A 196 -19.51 6.23 -0.64
N MET A 197 -19.19 5.64 -1.80
CA MET A 197 -18.81 6.41 -2.99
C MET A 197 -19.97 7.19 -3.61
N LYS A 198 -21.21 6.68 -3.48
CA LYS A 198 -22.40 7.37 -3.99
C LYS A 198 -22.72 8.64 -3.21
N ASN A 199 -22.19 8.79 -2.02
CA ASN A 199 -22.59 9.82 -1.05
C ASN A 199 -21.57 10.98 -0.93
N GLY A 200 -20.83 11.31 -2.00
CA GLY A 200 -19.93 12.46 -2.01
C GLY A 200 -18.43 12.11 -1.91
N ALA A 201 -18.04 10.99 -2.47
CA ALA A 201 -16.62 10.65 -2.65
C ALA A 201 -16.12 11.14 -4.01
N THR A 202 -14.88 11.62 -4.03
CA THR A 202 -14.17 12.05 -5.23
C THR A 202 -12.90 11.24 -5.42
N ARG A 203 -12.41 11.15 -6.66
CA ARG A 203 -11.22 10.36 -7.00
C ARG A 203 -10.21 11.22 -7.73
N PHE A 204 -8.96 10.96 -7.44
CA PHE A 204 -7.81 11.51 -8.12
C PHE A 204 -6.83 10.39 -8.46
N HIS A 205 -6.32 10.38 -9.68
CA HIS A 205 -5.23 9.49 -10.06
C HIS A 205 -3.96 10.33 -10.22
N LEU A 206 -2.93 9.99 -9.44
CA LEU A 206 -1.61 10.61 -9.52
C LEU A 206 -0.80 9.84 -10.57
N PRO A 207 -0.57 10.42 -11.76
CA PRO A 207 0.18 9.76 -12.83
C PRO A 207 1.68 9.75 -12.54
N ALA A 208 2.41 8.89 -13.27
CA ALA A 208 3.86 8.99 -13.38
C ALA A 208 4.28 10.28 -14.08
N LEU A 209 5.56 10.64 -13.99
CA LEU A 209 6.13 11.82 -14.65
C LEU A 209 6.16 11.62 -16.17
N SER A 210 5.78 12.65 -16.94
CA SER A 210 6.05 12.69 -18.38
C SER A 210 7.55 12.82 -18.63
N GLU A 211 7.97 12.67 -19.89
CA GLU A 211 9.38 12.82 -20.28
C GLU A 211 9.94 14.18 -19.88
N ASP A 212 9.21 15.27 -20.17
CA ASP A 212 9.61 16.62 -19.79
C ASP A 212 9.69 16.79 -18.28
N GLN A 213 8.76 16.18 -17.56
CA GLN A 213 8.73 16.21 -16.10
C GLN A 213 9.86 15.38 -15.47
N VAL A 214 10.31 14.28 -16.11
CA VAL A 214 11.50 13.54 -15.68
C VAL A 214 12.72 14.42 -15.74
N SER A 215 12.90 15.16 -16.83
CA SER A 215 14.01 16.11 -16.98
C SER A 215 13.99 17.18 -15.89
N ALA A 216 12.84 17.83 -15.71
CA ALA A 216 12.66 18.84 -14.67
C ALA A 216 12.87 18.27 -13.24
N TYR A 217 12.39 17.05 -13.00
CA TYR A 217 12.54 16.34 -11.73
C TYR A 217 14.02 16.06 -11.41
N VAL A 218 14.77 15.50 -12.37
CA VAL A 218 16.19 15.17 -12.20
C VAL A 218 16.99 16.45 -11.93
N ALA A 219 16.78 17.50 -12.74
CA ALA A 219 17.45 18.79 -12.55
C ALA A 219 17.10 19.42 -11.19
N HIS A 220 15.84 19.35 -10.72
CA HIS A 220 15.42 19.83 -9.42
C HIS A 220 16.16 19.11 -8.28
N ARG A 221 16.24 17.77 -8.36
CA ARG A 221 16.89 16.93 -7.33
C ARG A 221 18.40 17.21 -7.26
N LEU A 222 19.06 17.42 -8.41
CA LEU A 222 20.47 17.78 -8.46
C LEU A 222 20.72 19.19 -7.91
N ARG A 223 19.86 20.19 -8.20
CA ARG A 223 19.94 21.52 -7.61
C ARG A 223 19.78 21.48 -6.09
N ALA A 224 18.82 20.69 -5.60
CA ALA A 224 18.60 20.51 -4.17
C ALA A 224 19.83 19.88 -3.47
N ALA A 225 20.61 19.08 -4.19
CA ALA A 225 21.87 18.50 -3.74
C ALA A 225 23.09 19.42 -3.98
N ALA A 226 22.85 20.70 -4.31
CA ALA A 226 23.88 21.70 -4.60
C ALA A 226 24.82 21.35 -5.77
N ALA A 227 24.31 20.66 -6.82
CA ALA A 227 25.07 20.49 -8.04
C ALA A 227 25.39 21.84 -8.67
N ALA A 228 26.65 22.07 -9.04
CA ALA A 228 27.08 23.33 -9.65
C ALA A 228 26.38 23.60 -10.98
N ASP A 229 26.27 22.57 -11.81
CA ASP A 229 25.51 22.59 -13.08
C ASP A 229 24.79 21.24 -13.26
N PRO A 230 23.50 21.15 -12.94
CA PRO A 230 22.70 19.95 -13.11
C PRO A 230 22.65 19.43 -14.55
N ASP A 231 22.55 20.33 -15.52
CA ASP A 231 22.42 19.96 -16.93
C ASP A 231 23.76 19.48 -17.52
N GLN A 232 24.88 19.96 -17.00
CA GLN A 232 26.19 19.42 -17.33
C GLN A 232 26.43 18.07 -16.67
N LEU A 233 26.05 17.91 -15.40
CA LEU A 233 26.25 16.67 -14.65
C LEU A 233 25.40 15.51 -15.21
N MET A 234 24.16 15.80 -15.55
CA MET A 234 23.21 14.82 -16.12
C MET A 234 22.45 15.44 -17.30
N PRO A 235 23.04 15.40 -18.51
CA PRO A 235 22.50 16.07 -19.70
C PRO A 235 21.07 15.69 -20.04
N TYR A 236 20.26 16.67 -20.44
CA TYR A 236 18.87 16.46 -20.84
C TYR A 236 18.72 15.44 -21.98
N THR A 237 19.75 15.26 -22.81
CA THR A 237 19.77 14.26 -23.90
C THR A 237 19.67 12.81 -23.41
N LEU A 238 19.91 12.57 -22.12
CA LEU A 238 19.76 11.25 -21.50
C LEU A 238 18.30 11.00 -21.06
N MET A 239 17.49 12.06 -20.87
CA MET A 239 16.18 11.97 -20.25
C MET A 239 15.14 11.16 -21.02
N PRO A 240 15.10 11.19 -22.38
CA PRO A 240 14.23 10.29 -23.15
C PRO A 240 14.50 8.81 -22.82
N LYS A 241 15.79 8.44 -22.69
CA LYS A 241 16.17 7.08 -22.32
C LYS A 241 15.83 6.75 -20.86
N VAL A 242 16.10 7.68 -19.94
CA VAL A 242 15.67 7.53 -18.53
C VAL A 242 14.17 7.31 -18.46
N HIS A 243 13.36 8.12 -19.16
CA HIS A 243 11.90 7.96 -19.18
C HIS A 243 11.48 6.62 -19.80
N LEU A 244 12.09 6.22 -20.92
CA LEU A 244 11.80 4.95 -21.59
C LEU A 244 11.95 3.74 -20.66
N TYR A 245 12.99 3.70 -19.84
CA TYR A 245 13.28 2.57 -18.95
C TYR A 245 12.57 2.67 -17.58
N THR A 246 12.25 3.88 -17.12
CA THR A 246 11.61 4.09 -15.81
C THR A 246 10.09 4.24 -15.91
N GLY A 247 9.55 4.54 -17.10
CA GLY A 247 8.15 4.91 -17.30
C GLY A 247 7.75 6.15 -16.50
N GLY A 248 8.72 7.02 -16.17
CA GLY A 248 8.49 8.21 -15.38
C GLY A 248 8.14 7.96 -13.91
N VAL A 249 8.30 6.74 -13.38
CA VAL A 249 8.05 6.44 -11.96
C VAL A 249 9.19 6.98 -11.11
N PRO A 250 8.98 7.97 -10.21
CA PRO A 250 10.05 8.65 -9.47
C PRO A 250 10.98 7.74 -8.69
N ALA A 251 10.47 6.69 -8.05
CA ALA A 251 11.32 5.74 -7.32
C ALA A 251 12.28 4.99 -8.26
N VAL A 252 11.81 4.64 -9.48
CA VAL A 252 12.65 3.98 -10.48
C VAL A 252 13.63 4.97 -11.12
N VAL A 253 13.19 6.23 -11.36
CA VAL A 253 14.07 7.32 -11.80
C VAL A 253 15.20 7.52 -10.79
N ASN A 254 14.87 7.61 -9.50
CA ASN A 254 15.86 7.78 -8.43
C ASN A 254 16.88 6.64 -8.43
N ARG A 255 16.43 5.39 -8.52
CA ARG A 255 17.30 4.21 -8.52
C ARG A 255 18.23 4.21 -9.73
N LEU A 256 17.68 4.48 -10.92
CA LEU A 256 18.48 4.52 -12.15
C LEU A 256 19.49 5.68 -12.13
N CYS A 257 19.07 6.89 -11.75
CA CYS A 257 19.97 8.05 -11.72
C CYS A 257 21.05 7.92 -10.63
N THR A 258 20.74 7.32 -9.48
CA THR A 258 21.75 6.99 -8.45
C THR A 258 22.80 6.06 -9.02
N GLN A 259 22.39 5.00 -9.72
CA GLN A 259 23.31 4.04 -10.31
C GLN A 259 24.12 4.66 -11.46
N ALA A 260 23.50 5.52 -12.28
CA ALA A 260 24.18 6.21 -13.37
C ALA A 260 25.30 7.15 -12.85
N LEU A 261 25.03 7.88 -11.76
CA LEU A 261 26.06 8.68 -11.08
C LEU A 261 27.19 7.80 -10.53
N ALA A 262 26.85 6.63 -9.96
CA ALA A 262 27.84 5.70 -9.44
C ALA A 262 28.72 5.13 -10.58
N CYS A 263 28.14 4.71 -11.70
CA CYS A 263 28.88 4.25 -12.89
C CYS A 263 29.81 5.34 -13.43
N ALA A 264 29.31 6.58 -13.59
CA ALA A 264 30.11 7.70 -14.05
C ALA A 264 31.32 8.00 -13.10
N ALA A 265 31.07 7.95 -11.78
CA ALA A 265 32.14 8.16 -10.79
C ALA A 265 33.21 7.06 -10.84
N VAL A 266 32.82 5.78 -11.00
CA VAL A 266 33.75 4.65 -11.12
C VAL A 266 34.62 4.77 -12.39
N ARG A 267 34.04 5.29 -13.47
CA ARG A 267 34.74 5.53 -14.75
C ARG A 267 35.65 6.75 -14.70
N GLY A 268 35.50 7.62 -13.70
CA GLY A 268 36.20 8.90 -13.64
C GLY A 268 35.64 9.96 -14.60
N ASP A 269 34.41 9.77 -15.10
CA ASP A 269 33.74 10.73 -15.98
C ASP A 269 33.36 11.99 -15.19
N ALA A 270 33.45 13.18 -15.80
CA ALA A 270 33.05 14.43 -15.16
C ALA A 270 31.51 14.62 -15.11
N ALA A 271 30.77 13.81 -15.89
CA ALA A 271 29.31 13.84 -16.02
C ALA A 271 28.79 12.44 -16.37
N VAL A 272 27.48 12.26 -16.24
CA VAL A 272 26.85 11.02 -16.69
C VAL A 272 26.82 10.98 -18.22
N THR A 273 27.47 9.98 -18.78
CA THR A 273 27.51 9.71 -20.22
C THR A 273 26.42 8.69 -20.59
N MET A 274 26.12 8.58 -21.89
CA MET A 274 25.20 7.55 -22.41
C MET A 274 25.68 6.14 -22.02
N GLN A 275 26.98 5.91 -22.04
CA GLN A 275 27.58 4.63 -21.68
C GLN A 275 27.42 4.34 -20.17
N ALA A 276 27.63 5.32 -19.28
CA ALA A 276 27.41 5.16 -17.84
C ALA A 276 25.91 4.89 -17.54
N LEU A 277 25.00 5.50 -18.33
CA LEU A 277 23.57 5.22 -18.23
C LEU A 277 23.23 3.80 -18.69
N ASP A 278 23.85 3.28 -19.75
CA ASP A 278 23.63 1.90 -20.22
C ASP A 278 24.10 0.88 -19.20
N GLU A 279 25.29 1.06 -18.64
CA GLU A 279 25.81 0.23 -17.56
C GLU A 279 24.90 0.25 -16.31
N ALA A 280 24.31 1.43 -16.03
CA ALA A 280 23.35 1.56 -14.92
C ALA A 280 22.04 0.83 -15.21
N ILE A 281 21.51 0.90 -16.42
CA ILE A 281 20.30 0.18 -16.85
C ILE A 281 20.50 -1.33 -16.70
N ASP A 282 21.65 -1.85 -17.18
CA ASP A 282 21.99 -3.27 -17.07
C ASP A 282 22.15 -3.71 -15.61
N THR A 283 22.83 -2.89 -14.79
CA THR A 283 23.06 -3.19 -13.36
C THR A 283 21.75 -3.19 -12.58
N VAL A 284 20.85 -2.27 -12.89
CA VAL A 284 19.51 -2.19 -12.25
C VAL A 284 18.55 -3.24 -12.81
N GLY A 285 18.85 -3.83 -13.97
CA GLY A 285 18.03 -4.85 -14.63
C GLY A 285 16.73 -4.30 -15.21
N LEU A 286 16.75 -3.06 -15.74
CA LEU A 286 15.55 -2.44 -16.29
C LEU A 286 15.33 -2.87 -17.75
N GLN A 287 14.05 -2.99 -18.13
CA GLN A 287 13.61 -3.23 -19.50
C GLN A 287 12.87 -1.98 -20.04
N PRO A 288 12.94 -1.69 -21.35
CA PRO A 288 12.22 -0.58 -21.94
C PRO A 288 10.70 -0.69 -21.72
N ARG A 289 10.06 0.35 -21.24
CA ARG A 289 8.62 0.40 -20.97
C ARG A 289 7.80 0.88 -22.20
N GLY A 290 8.20 0.53 -23.40
CA GLY A 290 7.59 1.02 -24.65
C GLY A 290 6.82 0.01 -25.49
N SER A 291 6.72 -1.25 -25.09
CA SER A 291 5.96 -2.27 -25.82
C SER A 291 5.01 -3.01 -24.91
N GLY A 292 3.81 -2.45 -24.64
CA GLY A 292 2.61 -3.20 -24.22
C GLY A 292 2.67 -4.11 -22.98
N ALA A 293 3.78 -4.17 -22.26
CA ALA A 293 3.91 -4.93 -21.02
C ALA A 293 3.91 -3.97 -19.84
N VAL A 294 2.88 -4.06 -19.00
CA VAL A 294 2.87 -3.47 -17.66
C VAL A 294 4.15 -3.94 -16.95
N PRO A 295 5.01 -3.02 -16.45
CA PRO A 295 6.28 -3.42 -15.87
C PRO A 295 6.05 -4.26 -14.64
N ALA A 296 6.69 -5.43 -14.62
CA ALA A 296 6.90 -6.17 -13.41
C ALA A 296 7.56 -5.26 -12.37
N ALA A 297 6.93 -5.11 -11.22
CA ALA A 297 7.55 -4.45 -10.07
C ALA A 297 8.91 -5.10 -9.83
N SER A 298 9.95 -4.26 -9.86
CA SER A 298 11.32 -4.68 -9.67
C SER A 298 11.47 -5.43 -8.35
N THR A 299 11.88 -6.68 -8.47
CA THR A 299 12.38 -7.50 -7.40
C THR A 299 13.58 -6.78 -6.77
N GLU A 300 13.50 -6.46 -5.49
CA GLU A 300 14.68 -6.09 -4.72
C GLU A 300 15.68 -7.25 -4.80
N ALA A 301 16.82 -7.01 -5.41
CA ALA A 301 17.94 -7.94 -5.37
C ALA A 301 18.48 -7.93 -3.94
N GLY A 302 18.21 -9.01 -3.19
CA GLY A 302 18.80 -9.18 -1.87
C GLY A 302 18.03 -10.02 -0.85
N ALA A 303 16.91 -10.66 -1.22
CA ALA A 303 16.31 -11.69 -0.37
C ALA A 303 16.52 -13.08 -1.02
N PRO A 304 16.75 -14.15 -0.22
CA PRO A 304 16.88 -15.48 -0.77
C PRO A 304 15.61 -15.82 -1.56
N SER A 305 15.79 -16.31 -2.78
CA SER A 305 14.77 -16.82 -3.67
C SER A 305 13.77 -17.67 -2.90
N ILE A 306 12.62 -17.10 -2.55
CA ILE A 306 11.46 -17.89 -2.16
C ILE A 306 11.02 -18.56 -3.45
N LEU A 307 11.12 -19.89 -3.50
CA LEU A 307 10.78 -20.74 -4.63
C LEU A 307 9.45 -20.28 -5.24
N ASP A 308 9.40 -20.22 -6.56
CA ASP A 308 8.26 -19.72 -7.32
C ASP A 308 6.96 -20.40 -6.90
N ALA A 309 6.05 -19.62 -6.30
CA ALA A 309 4.71 -20.11 -6.02
C ALA A 309 3.94 -20.23 -7.33
N THR A 310 3.24 -21.35 -7.51
CA THR A 310 2.45 -21.64 -8.71
C THR A 310 0.99 -21.90 -8.32
N LEU A 311 0.07 -21.37 -9.11
CA LEU A 311 -1.34 -21.69 -9.03
C LEU A 311 -1.70 -22.66 -10.14
N LEU A 312 -2.24 -23.82 -9.78
CA LEU A 312 -2.86 -24.74 -10.72
C LEU A 312 -4.35 -24.41 -10.82
N LEU A 313 -4.75 -23.82 -11.93
CA LEU A 313 -6.14 -23.44 -12.17
C LEU A 313 -6.85 -24.54 -12.94
N ALA A 314 -7.82 -25.21 -12.31
CA ALA A 314 -8.74 -26.16 -12.92
C ALA A 314 -10.13 -25.54 -13.04
N THR A 315 -10.68 -25.50 -14.26
CA THR A 315 -12.05 -25.01 -14.52
C THR A 315 -12.79 -26.06 -15.33
N GLN A 316 -14.07 -26.31 -15.03
CA GLN A 316 -14.88 -27.29 -15.78
C GLN A 316 -14.91 -26.94 -17.28
N GLY A 317 -14.45 -27.87 -18.11
CA GLY A 317 -14.46 -27.72 -19.56
C GLY A 317 -13.27 -27.04 -20.20
N THR A 318 -12.24 -26.67 -19.43
CA THR A 318 -11.00 -26.04 -19.92
C THR A 318 -9.79 -26.88 -19.44
N ALA A 319 -8.71 -26.91 -20.22
CA ALA A 319 -7.46 -27.54 -19.80
C ALA A 319 -6.89 -26.81 -18.56
N ASP A 320 -6.31 -27.59 -17.64
CA ASP A 320 -5.64 -27.05 -16.47
C ASP A 320 -4.51 -26.09 -16.88
N ARG A 321 -4.39 -24.98 -16.16
CA ARG A 321 -3.40 -23.93 -16.44
C ARG A 321 -2.51 -23.70 -15.23
N ASP A 322 -1.21 -23.71 -15.48
CA ASP A 322 -0.19 -23.37 -14.50
C ASP A 322 0.09 -21.87 -14.60
N ILE A 323 -0.06 -21.15 -13.49
CA ILE A 323 0.15 -19.72 -13.40
C ILE A 323 1.21 -19.46 -12.34
N SER A 324 2.41 -19.06 -12.75
CA SER A 324 3.49 -18.69 -11.82
C SER A 324 3.21 -17.33 -11.19
N LEU A 325 3.26 -17.28 -9.86
CA LEU A 325 3.13 -16.04 -9.09
C LEU A 325 4.49 -15.32 -9.05
N VAL A 326 4.83 -14.64 -10.13
CA VAL A 326 6.09 -13.88 -10.24
C VAL A 326 5.98 -12.50 -9.60
N ARG A 327 4.77 -11.94 -9.52
CA ARG A 327 4.52 -10.61 -8.99
C ARG A 327 4.26 -10.64 -7.48
N SER A 328 4.52 -9.51 -6.83
CA SER A 328 4.16 -9.32 -5.40
C SER A 328 2.66 -9.40 -5.13
N ARG A 329 1.83 -9.41 -6.18
CA ARG A 329 0.37 -9.52 -6.11
C ARG A 329 -0.18 -10.23 -7.32
N ALA A 330 -1.29 -10.96 -7.13
CA ALA A 330 -2.06 -11.57 -8.20
C ALA A 330 -3.56 -11.35 -7.96
N LEU A 331 -4.21 -10.65 -8.87
CA LEU A 331 -5.64 -10.42 -8.85
C LEU A 331 -6.37 -11.56 -9.54
N ILE A 332 -7.37 -12.14 -8.87
CA ILE A 332 -8.20 -13.23 -9.40
C ILE A 332 -9.62 -12.70 -9.64
N GLY A 333 -10.15 -12.90 -10.83
CA GLY A 333 -11.50 -12.45 -11.15
C GLY A 333 -11.93 -12.68 -12.59
N ARG A 334 -13.14 -12.19 -12.94
CA ARG A 334 -13.69 -12.29 -14.30
C ARG A 334 -13.22 -11.15 -15.22
N SER A 335 -12.64 -10.08 -14.67
CA SER A 335 -12.17 -8.95 -15.45
C SER A 335 -11.04 -9.33 -16.41
N GLU A 336 -10.95 -8.66 -17.55
CA GLU A 336 -9.79 -8.74 -18.44
C GLU A 336 -8.50 -8.20 -17.80
N LEU A 337 -8.64 -7.39 -16.74
CA LEU A 337 -7.54 -6.85 -15.96
C LEU A 337 -7.07 -7.77 -14.83
N ALA A 338 -7.72 -8.93 -14.64
CA ALA A 338 -7.30 -9.89 -13.63
C ALA A 338 -6.08 -10.68 -14.11
N ASP A 339 -5.07 -10.83 -13.24
CA ASP A 339 -3.88 -11.65 -13.53
C ASP A 339 -4.26 -13.13 -13.71
N VAL A 340 -5.23 -13.59 -12.93
CA VAL A 340 -5.85 -14.92 -13.05
C VAL A 340 -7.31 -14.74 -13.47
N ARG A 341 -7.54 -14.75 -14.78
CA ARG A 341 -8.90 -14.60 -15.31
C ARG A 341 -9.67 -15.91 -15.23
N ILE A 342 -10.85 -15.86 -14.61
CA ILE A 342 -11.84 -16.95 -14.55
C ILE A 342 -13.13 -16.44 -15.20
N ASP A 343 -13.40 -16.89 -16.42
CA ASP A 343 -14.59 -16.47 -17.19
C ASP A 343 -15.83 -17.23 -16.73
N SER A 344 -16.49 -16.71 -15.71
CA SER A 344 -17.71 -17.28 -15.14
C SER A 344 -18.59 -16.20 -14.54
N VAL A 345 -19.90 -16.30 -14.74
CA VAL A 345 -20.91 -15.40 -14.14
C VAL A 345 -20.94 -15.52 -12.61
N PHE A 346 -20.45 -16.59 -12.04
CA PHE A 346 -20.35 -16.83 -10.60
C PHE A 346 -19.10 -16.20 -9.98
N VAL A 347 -18.21 -15.62 -10.80
CA VAL A 347 -16.99 -14.96 -10.35
C VAL A 347 -17.15 -13.46 -10.50
N SER A 348 -16.90 -12.71 -9.43
CA SER A 348 -16.92 -11.24 -9.46
C SER A 348 -15.84 -10.71 -10.40
N ARG A 349 -16.01 -9.51 -10.97
CA ARG A 349 -14.99 -8.89 -11.83
C ARG A 349 -13.62 -8.89 -11.16
N TYR A 350 -13.59 -8.58 -9.88
CA TYR A 350 -12.46 -8.63 -8.97
C TYR A 350 -12.90 -9.45 -7.76
N HIS A 351 -12.45 -10.69 -7.68
CA HIS A 351 -13.00 -11.65 -6.73
C HIS A 351 -12.10 -11.83 -5.53
N ALA A 352 -10.83 -12.07 -5.75
CA ALA A 352 -9.83 -12.28 -4.72
C ALA A 352 -8.48 -11.69 -5.11
N LEU A 353 -7.65 -11.42 -4.12
CA LEU A 353 -6.29 -10.93 -4.27
C LEU A 353 -5.34 -11.85 -3.51
N ILE A 354 -4.26 -12.27 -4.14
CA ILE A 354 -3.12 -12.86 -3.46
C ILE A 354 -2.05 -11.79 -3.31
N VAL A 355 -1.57 -11.57 -2.08
CA VAL A 355 -0.46 -10.66 -1.75
C VAL A 355 0.71 -11.51 -1.27
N ARG A 356 1.87 -11.36 -1.91
CA ARG A 356 3.10 -12.02 -1.50
C ARG A 356 3.82 -11.15 -0.47
N GLU A 357 3.93 -11.66 0.74
CA GLU A 357 4.70 -11.04 1.80
C GLU A 357 6.07 -11.75 1.95
N PRO A 358 7.07 -11.15 2.59
CA PRO A 358 8.40 -11.75 2.71
C PRO A 358 8.41 -13.15 3.36
N THR A 359 7.43 -13.44 4.21
CA THR A 359 7.35 -14.68 4.98
C THR A 359 6.23 -15.62 4.55
N HIS A 360 5.21 -15.12 3.86
CA HIS A 360 4.03 -15.91 3.48
C HIS A 360 3.23 -15.24 2.36
N ASP A 361 2.37 -16.00 1.71
CA ASP A 361 1.40 -15.48 0.72
C ASP A 361 0.02 -15.40 1.36
N LEU A 362 -0.67 -14.28 1.19
CA LEU A 362 -1.95 -13.97 1.79
C LEU A 362 -3.05 -13.88 0.74
N LEU A 363 -4.10 -14.68 0.87
CA LEU A 363 -5.31 -14.62 0.06
C LEU A 363 -6.36 -13.76 0.75
N ILE A 364 -6.95 -12.82 0.01
CA ILE A 364 -7.96 -11.87 0.50
C ILE A 364 -9.18 -11.92 -0.42
N ASP A 365 -10.36 -12.14 0.12
CA ASP A 365 -11.63 -11.98 -0.60
C ASP A 365 -11.96 -10.48 -0.72
N LEU A 366 -12.07 -9.95 -1.93
CA LEU A 366 -12.36 -8.54 -2.20
C LEU A 366 -13.84 -8.17 -2.04
N GLY A 367 -14.57 -8.85 -1.18
CA GLY A 367 -16.02 -8.68 -1.01
C GLY A 367 -16.80 -9.29 -2.15
N SER A 368 -16.37 -10.44 -2.64
CA SER A 368 -16.98 -11.14 -3.75
C SER A 368 -18.41 -11.58 -3.45
N THR A 369 -19.24 -11.72 -4.50
CA THR A 369 -20.66 -12.10 -4.36
C THR A 369 -20.82 -13.50 -3.76
N ASN A 370 -20.02 -14.46 -4.22
CA ASN A 370 -20.14 -15.87 -3.85
C ASN A 370 -19.11 -16.29 -2.78
N GLY A 371 -18.13 -15.44 -2.48
CA GLY A 371 -17.09 -15.69 -1.51
C GLY A 371 -15.99 -16.62 -2.03
N VAL A 372 -14.90 -16.66 -1.26
CA VAL A 372 -13.75 -17.53 -1.47
C VAL A 372 -13.79 -18.67 -0.46
N LEU A 373 -13.60 -19.92 -0.90
CA LEU A 373 -13.43 -21.05 -0.01
C LEU A 373 -11.99 -21.55 -0.08
N VAL A 374 -11.40 -21.83 1.07
CA VAL A 374 -10.12 -22.54 1.18
C VAL A 374 -10.34 -23.82 1.94
N ASN A 375 -9.97 -24.95 1.32
CA ASN A 375 -10.18 -26.28 1.89
C ASN A 375 -11.65 -26.47 2.35
N SER A 376 -12.61 -26.05 1.50
CA SER A 376 -14.06 -26.09 1.75
C SER A 376 -14.59 -25.17 2.85
N ARG A 377 -13.79 -24.31 3.44
CA ARG A 377 -14.19 -23.30 4.45
C ARG A 377 -14.21 -21.91 3.82
N ARG A 378 -15.27 -21.14 4.06
CA ARG A 378 -15.36 -19.75 3.55
C ARG A 378 -14.45 -18.83 4.36
N VAL A 379 -13.59 -18.11 3.65
CA VAL A 379 -12.61 -17.20 4.26
C VAL A 379 -12.78 -15.78 3.72
N LEU A 380 -12.45 -14.79 4.54
CA LEU A 380 -12.26 -13.39 4.13
C LEU A 380 -10.77 -13.11 3.88
N ARG A 381 -9.93 -13.72 4.71
CA ARG A 381 -8.47 -13.62 4.64
C ARG A 381 -7.88 -14.96 5.05
N HIS A 382 -6.83 -15.42 4.34
CA HIS A 382 -6.18 -16.70 4.64
C HIS A 382 -4.71 -16.68 4.23
N VAL A 383 -3.84 -17.12 5.13
CA VAL A 383 -2.42 -17.38 4.82
C VAL A 383 -2.33 -18.69 4.04
N LEU A 384 -1.89 -18.59 2.78
CA LEU A 384 -1.81 -19.74 1.88
C LEU A 384 -0.71 -20.71 2.31
N ARG A 385 -1.05 -21.99 2.33
CA ARG A 385 -0.12 -23.09 2.57
C ARG A 385 0.03 -23.94 1.31
N HIS A 386 1.17 -24.59 1.20
CA HIS A 386 1.39 -25.53 0.10
C HIS A 386 0.25 -26.57 0.01
N ARG A 387 -0.33 -26.70 -1.20
CA ARG A 387 -1.49 -27.55 -1.53
C ARG A 387 -2.83 -27.05 -0.98
N ASP A 388 -2.96 -25.83 -0.52
CA ASP A 388 -4.28 -25.28 -0.26
C ASP A 388 -5.13 -25.28 -1.52
N LEU A 389 -6.38 -25.77 -1.38
CA LEU A 389 -7.37 -25.78 -2.44
C LEU A 389 -8.30 -24.58 -2.29
N VAL A 390 -8.11 -23.58 -3.15
CA VAL A 390 -8.93 -22.37 -3.19
C VAL A 390 -10.04 -22.56 -4.21
N GLN A 391 -11.30 -22.40 -3.82
CA GLN A 391 -12.45 -22.45 -4.72
C GLN A 391 -13.03 -21.06 -4.91
N ILE A 392 -13.16 -20.66 -6.18
CA ILE A 392 -13.67 -19.36 -6.61
C ILE A 392 -14.73 -19.59 -7.68
N GLY A 393 -16.01 -19.54 -7.27
CA GLY A 393 -17.11 -19.95 -8.15
C GLY A 393 -16.94 -21.42 -8.59
N PRO A 394 -16.96 -21.71 -9.91
CA PRO A 394 -16.77 -23.07 -10.43
C PRO A 394 -15.29 -23.47 -10.54
N ALA A 395 -14.37 -22.55 -10.40
CA ALA A 395 -12.94 -22.80 -10.54
C ALA A 395 -12.32 -23.32 -9.25
N ARG A 396 -11.36 -24.25 -9.41
CA ARG A 396 -10.50 -24.75 -8.34
C ARG A 396 -9.07 -24.31 -8.61
N VAL A 397 -8.46 -23.66 -7.65
CA VAL A 397 -7.09 -23.18 -7.73
C VAL A 397 -6.29 -23.88 -6.64
N THR A 398 -5.31 -24.69 -7.02
CA THR A 398 -4.40 -25.30 -6.05
C THR A 398 -3.16 -24.43 -5.93
N TYR A 399 -2.85 -24.00 -4.71
CA TYR A 399 -1.66 -23.20 -4.43
C TYR A 399 -0.46 -24.13 -4.17
N LEU A 400 0.60 -23.96 -4.92
CA LEU A 400 1.84 -24.73 -4.82
C LEU A 400 3.02 -23.82 -4.45
N ASN A 401 3.51 -23.95 -3.23
CA ASN A 401 4.74 -23.30 -2.77
C ASN A 401 5.44 -24.23 -1.76
N PRO A 402 6.45 -25.02 -2.18
CA PRO A 402 7.13 -25.95 -1.30
C PRO A 402 7.78 -25.28 -0.08
N ALA A 403 8.16 -24.00 -0.18
CA ALA A 403 8.73 -23.26 0.94
C ALA A 403 7.68 -22.93 2.03
N ALA A 404 6.39 -22.90 1.69
CA ALA A 404 5.31 -22.65 2.63
C ALA A 404 4.95 -23.87 3.52
N THR A 405 5.64 -25.00 3.38
CA THR A 405 5.41 -26.22 4.20
C THR A 405 6.14 -26.20 5.54
N GLY A 406 7.16 -25.36 5.72
CA GLY A 406 8.01 -25.32 6.92
C GLY A 406 7.71 -24.21 7.92
N VAL A 407 6.76 -23.33 7.63
CA VAL A 407 6.39 -22.25 8.54
C VAL A 407 5.53 -22.85 9.66
N ALA A 408 5.98 -22.73 10.92
CA ALA A 408 5.16 -23.01 12.10
C ALA A 408 3.79 -22.36 11.88
N GLY A 409 2.71 -23.10 12.14
CA GLY A 409 1.35 -22.77 11.69
C GLY A 409 1.02 -21.28 11.80
N PRO A 410 0.19 -20.73 10.90
CA PRO A 410 -0.14 -19.32 10.92
C PRO A 410 -0.69 -18.98 12.31
N ASP A 411 -0.36 -17.79 12.74
CA ASP A 411 -1.05 -17.18 13.87
C ASP A 411 -2.56 -17.33 13.63
N PRO A 412 -3.30 -18.02 14.52
CA PRO A 412 -4.74 -18.26 14.35
C PRO A 412 -5.54 -16.97 14.11
N GLY A 413 -5.00 -15.81 14.51
CA GLY A 413 -5.57 -14.48 14.27
C GLY A 413 -5.50 -14.00 12.80
N GLN A 414 -4.69 -14.62 11.95
CA GLN A 414 -4.55 -14.17 10.55
C GLN A 414 -5.55 -14.83 9.57
N THR A 415 -6.18 -15.94 9.94
CA THR A 415 -7.21 -16.59 9.12
C THR A 415 -8.61 -16.29 9.65
N ILE A 416 -9.44 -15.61 8.85
CA ILE A 416 -10.81 -15.24 9.21
C ILE A 416 -11.80 -16.11 8.43
N TYR A 417 -12.59 -16.89 9.14
CA TYR A 417 -13.65 -17.74 8.60
C TYR A 417 -15.01 -17.08 8.75
N LEU A 418 -15.90 -17.29 7.77
CA LEU A 418 -17.31 -16.95 7.90
C LEU A 418 -18.10 -18.19 8.34
N ALA A 419 -18.74 -18.12 9.50
CA ALA A 419 -19.62 -19.18 9.97
C ALA A 419 -20.91 -19.23 9.14
N ARG A 420 -21.34 -20.44 8.72
CA ARG A 420 -22.71 -20.65 8.19
C ARG A 420 -23.69 -20.65 9.36
N PRO A 421 -24.79 -19.89 9.31
CA PRO A 421 -25.86 -20.05 10.30
C PRO A 421 -26.42 -21.48 10.21
N GLY A 422 -26.29 -22.30 11.26
CA GLY A 422 -26.98 -23.58 11.40
C GLY A 422 -26.16 -24.88 11.32
N LEU A 423 -24.82 -24.83 11.17
CA LEU A 423 -23.97 -26.03 11.25
C LEU A 423 -22.87 -25.85 12.30
N VAL A 424 -23.03 -26.45 13.45
CA VAL A 424 -21.95 -26.62 14.43
C VAL A 424 -21.11 -27.80 13.96
N SER A 425 -19.89 -27.57 13.45
CA SER A 425 -18.92 -28.61 13.13
C SER A 425 -18.05 -28.93 14.34
N PRO A 426 -17.77 -30.21 14.65
CA PRO A 426 -17.12 -30.62 15.89
C PRO A 426 -15.59 -30.48 15.94
N GLU A 427 -14.91 -29.84 15.04
CA GLU A 427 -13.46 -29.64 15.11
C GLU A 427 -13.06 -28.22 14.69
N GLN A 428 -12.99 -27.32 15.66
CA GLN A 428 -12.34 -26.01 15.50
C GLN A 428 -10.88 -26.13 15.92
N PRO A 429 -9.90 -25.68 15.09
CA PRO A 429 -8.55 -25.51 15.59
C PRO A 429 -8.53 -24.41 16.65
N ALA A 430 -7.90 -24.67 17.80
CA ALA A 430 -7.78 -23.72 18.88
C ALA A 430 -7.15 -22.40 18.39
N GLY A 431 -7.90 -21.29 18.52
CA GLY A 431 -7.41 -19.93 18.21
C GLY A 431 -7.93 -19.28 16.93
N ALA A 432 -8.83 -19.90 16.15
CA ALA A 432 -9.42 -19.25 14.97
C ALA A 432 -10.57 -18.30 15.34
N THR A 433 -10.58 -17.08 14.80
CA THR A 433 -11.68 -16.12 14.99
C THR A 433 -12.85 -16.48 14.07
N VAL A 434 -14.01 -16.82 14.65
CA VAL A 434 -15.25 -17.15 13.93
C VAL A 434 -16.26 -16.01 14.13
N LEU A 435 -16.74 -15.43 13.04
CA LEU A 435 -17.80 -14.41 13.06
C LEU A 435 -19.16 -15.08 12.79
N ALA A 436 -20.06 -15.06 13.78
CA ALA A 436 -21.45 -15.47 13.63
C ALA A 436 -22.34 -14.26 13.32
N PHE A 437 -23.02 -14.26 12.17
CA PHE A 437 -24.07 -13.31 11.89
C PHE A 437 -25.39 -13.76 12.57
N GLY A 438 -25.82 -13.00 13.57
CA GLY A 438 -27.15 -13.14 14.14
C GLY A 438 -28.23 -12.81 13.11
N ARG A 439 -29.31 -13.58 13.05
CA ARG A 439 -30.53 -13.25 12.28
C ARG A 439 -31.05 -11.89 12.75
N VAL A 440 -31.27 -11.00 11.80
CA VAL A 440 -32.14 -9.83 12.03
C VAL A 440 -33.54 -10.37 12.27
N ALA A 441 -34.04 -10.20 13.50
CA ALA A 441 -35.42 -10.49 13.86
C ALA A 441 -36.33 -9.47 13.16
N GLY A 442 -37.23 -9.94 12.31
CA GLY A 442 -38.24 -9.09 11.68
C GLY A 442 -38.96 -9.77 10.54
N ASP A 443 -39.67 -10.87 10.84
CA ASP A 443 -40.86 -11.26 10.07
C ASP A 443 -42.05 -11.44 11.03
N PRO A 444 -43.21 -10.78 10.74
CA PRO A 444 -44.38 -10.96 11.57
C PRO A 444 -45.08 -12.28 11.24
N PRO A 445 -45.83 -12.88 12.21
CA PRO A 445 -46.56 -14.09 11.95
C PRO A 445 -47.83 -13.79 11.13
N GLY A 446 -47.97 -14.54 10.05
CA GLY A 446 -49.14 -14.62 9.19
C GLY A 446 -49.19 -15.96 8.52
#